data_64fe4e3a50a90c4a7808b05a8ead1ce9
#
_entry.id   64fe4e3a50a90c4a7808b05a8ead1ce9
#
_cell.length_a   1.000
_cell.length_b   1.000
_cell.length_c   1.000
_cell.angle_alpha   90.00
_cell.angle_beta   90.00
_cell.angle_gamma   90.00
#
_symmetry.space_group_name_H-M   'P 1'
#
loop_
_entity.id
_entity.type
_entity.pdbx_description
1 polymer ?
#
loop_
_entity_poly.entity_id
_entity_poly.type
_entity_poly.pdbx_seq_one_letter_code
_entity_poly.pdbx_strand_id
1 'polypeptide(L)'
;MREISGEVRDGSVFLRLSGRIDSGNSAEAEKEIFRITEEAPSGPVEIDAEELEYISSAGLRVLLRLRRKHPKIRICNVSSEIYEIFDMTGFTQMMQVDKAYRVVSVEGCEEIGRGANGTIYRIDMDNVVKVYNNADALEEIQHEREVARTALVLGIPTAISYDVVRVGESYGSVFELLNARSFSKILATEPEKMDWCVKEYVELLKKIHGTEVPEGELPDIRETVISWGEFMQDYLPEEAGKKLLAMIKAVPEDHHMIHGDYHTKNVELTDSEVLLIDMDTLAVGHPVFELASMFNAYIGYSELDPSIILKFQGFDHGTAKTFWEKTLALYLGTEDPEKIRFVEDKARIVGYTRMIRRSIRRGGLTNETGKAEIAHWTEELLELLARTDSLVFFPFELEAAADRDQLQAVKEFVDGHLEAAGCPARAQMQIGVAVEEFFVNIASYAYGEGSGRARIRVEAFGDHAVITLTDSGVAYDPLAKEDPDTALAAEQRPIGGLGIFMAKKMMDEIRYERKDGCNILTMIKRY
;
A
#
# COMPACT_ATOMS: atom_id res chain seq x y z
N MET A 1 -32.54 34.47 -18.99
CA MET A 1 -31.63 33.80 -19.93
C MET A 1 -30.32 34.55 -19.84
N ARG A 2 -29.27 33.96 -19.26
CA ARG A 2 -27.92 34.52 -19.29
C ARG A 2 -27.30 34.05 -20.63
N GLU A 3 -26.51 34.86 -21.24
CA GLU A 3 -26.17 34.81 -22.66
C GLU A 3 -25.28 33.62 -23.04
N ILE A 4 -25.64 32.96 -24.16
CA ILE A 4 -24.66 32.25 -24.97
C ILE A 4 -24.03 33.29 -25.89
N SER A 5 -22.74 33.46 -25.77
CA SER A 5 -21.96 34.38 -26.58
C SER A 5 -20.79 33.63 -27.25
N GLY A 6 -20.29 34.20 -28.31
CA GLY A 6 -19.11 33.62 -28.98
C GLY A 6 -18.65 34.46 -30.15
N GLU A 7 -17.44 34.15 -30.59
CA GLU A 7 -16.78 34.79 -31.70
C GLU A 7 -15.91 33.80 -32.47
N VAL A 8 -15.60 34.16 -33.72
CA VAL A 8 -14.65 33.39 -34.54
C VAL A 8 -13.34 34.15 -34.62
N ARG A 9 -12.22 33.50 -34.22
CA ARG A 9 -10.86 34.03 -34.35
C ARG A 9 -9.98 32.98 -35.03
N ASP A 10 -9.25 33.38 -36.03
CA ASP A 10 -8.30 32.54 -36.78
C ASP A 10 -8.87 31.19 -37.23
N GLY A 11 -10.15 31.15 -37.61
CA GLY A 11 -10.84 29.95 -38.07
C GLY A 11 -11.28 29.01 -36.94
N SER A 12 -11.10 29.38 -35.68
CA SER A 12 -11.59 28.66 -34.47
C SER A 12 -12.79 29.39 -33.87
N VAL A 13 -13.74 28.63 -33.37
CA VAL A 13 -14.94 29.18 -32.72
C VAL A 13 -14.72 29.14 -31.19
N PHE A 14 -14.90 30.28 -30.54
CA PHE A 14 -14.89 30.43 -29.08
C PHE A 14 -16.32 30.71 -28.63
N LEU A 15 -16.87 29.82 -27.80
CA LEU A 15 -18.19 29.92 -27.21
C LEU A 15 -18.09 30.13 -25.72
N ARG A 16 -18.94 30.96 -25.12
CA ARG A 16 -19.14 31.03 -23.67
C ARG A 16 -20.55 30.61 -23.32
N LEU A 17 -20.69 29.65 -22.41
CA LEU A 17 -21.96 29.20 -21.87
C LEU A 17 -22.15 29.76 -20.49
N SER A 18 -23.26 30.46 -20.22
CA SER A 18 -23.55 31.00 -18.89
C SER A 18 -24.95 30.66 -18.41
N GLY A 19 -25.09 30.49 -17.07
CA GLY A 19 -26.33 30.17 -16.40
C GLY A 19 -26.76 28.71 -16.61
N ARG A 20 -28.02 28.50 -16.92
CA ARG A 20 -28.64 27.15 -16.98
C ARG A 20 -29.06 26.81 -18.40
N ILE A 21 -28.74 25.59 -18.85
CA ILE A 21 -29.25 25.01 -20.10
C ILE A 21 -30.14 23.82 -19.78
N ASP A 22 -31.44 24.04 -19.75
CA ASP A 22 -32.45 23.05 -19.40
C ASP A 22 -33.43 22.76 -20.56
N SER A 23 -34.44 21.95 -20.30
CA SER A 23 -35.43 21.57 -21.32
C SER A 23 -36.27 22.77 -21.84
N GLY A 24 -36.39 23.84 -21.06
CA GLY A 24 -37.16 25.03 -21.42
C GLY A 24 -36.43 25.95 -22.39
N ASN A 25 -35.10 25.99 -22.35
CA ASN A 25 -34.28 26.91 -23.17
C ASN A 25 -33.29 26.21 -24.12
N SER A 26 -33.16 24.90 -24.08
CA SER A 26 -32.19 24.15 -24.90
C SER A 26 -32.35 24.35 -26.41
N ALA A 27 -33.56 24.58 -26.89
CA ALA A 27 -33.80 24.85 -28.29
C ALA A 27 -33.28 26.23 -28.75
N GLU A 28 -33.41 27.24 -27.88
CA GLU A 28 -32.85 28.57 -28.12
C GLU A 28 -31.33 28.55 -28.02
N ALA A 29 -30.79 27.85 -27.01
CA ALA A 29 -29.36 27.61 -26.83
C ALA A 29 -28.75 26.95 -28.08
N GLU A 30 -29.40 25.91 -28.61
CA GLU A 30 -28.98 25.22 -29.80
C GLU A 30 -28.91 26.18 -31.02
N LYS A 31 -30.00 26.95 -31.23
CA LYS A 31 -30.06 27.91 -32.34
C LYS A 31 -28.92 28.93 -32.28
N GLU A 32 -28.63 29.45 -31.09
CA GLU A 32 -27.59 30.45 -30.94
C GLU A 32 -26.18 29.87 -31.10
N ILE A 33 -25.90 28.69 -30.49
CA ILE A 33 -24.64 27.97 -30.66
C ILE A 33 -24.39 27.69 -32.16
N PHE A 34 -25.39 27.17 -32.87
CA PHE A 34 -25.22 26.85 -34.29
C PHE A 34 -25.11 28.10 -35.17
N ARG A 35 -25.78 29.21 -34.82
CA ARG A 35 -25.62 30.49 -35.52
C ARG A 35 -24.17 30.98 -35.48
N ILE A 36 -23.52 30.90 -34.28
CA ILE A 36 -22.13 31.33 -34.12
C ILE A 36 -21.18 30.37 -34.85
N THR A 37 -21.40 29.07 -34.77
CA THR A 37 -20.50 28.07 -35.36
C THR A 37 -20.63 27.99 -36.90
N GLU A 38 -21.72 28.51 -37.51
CA GLU A 38 -21.88 28.60 -38.95
C GLU A 38 -20.85 29.54 -39.61
N GLU A 39 -20.26 30.46 -38.87
CA GLU A 39 -19.19 31.35 -39.35
C GLU A 39 -17.86 30.63 -39.58
N ALA A 40 -17.62 29.45 -38.95
CA ALA A 40 -16.46 28.58 -39.17
C ALA A 40 -16.87 27.10 -39.19
N PRO A 41 -17.52 26.60 -40.23
CA PRO A 41 -18.22 25.31 -40.26
C PRO A 41 -17.34 24.07 -40.02
N SER A 42 -16.03 24.15 -40.20
CA SER A 42 -15.07 23.07 -40.03
C SER A 42 -13.98 23.41 -39.03
N GLY A 43 -14.08 24.56 -38.35
CA GLY A 43 -13.12 25.00 -37.33
C GLY A 43 -13.24 24.21 -36.03
N PRO A 44 -12.16 24.15 -35.24
CA PRO A 44 -12.23 23.67 -33.86
C PRO A 44 -13.15 24.60 -33.05
N VAL A 45 -13.83 24.00 -32.05
CA VAL A 45 -14.73 24.74 -31.15
C VAL A 45 -14.20 24.61 -29.73
N GLU A 46 -13.94 25.75 -29.11
CA GLU A 46 -13.61 25.83 -27.66
C GLU A 46 -14.80 26.47 -26.94
N ILE A 47 -15.24 25.79 -25.87
CA ILE A 47 -16.39 26.22 -25.07
C ILE A 47 -15.89 26.56 -23.68
N ASP A 48 -15.99 27.81 -23.29
CA ASP A 48 -15.79 28.28 -21.92
C ASP A 48 -17.09 28.06 -21.13
N ALA A 49 -17.01 27.20 -20.12
CA ALA A 49 -18.14 26.82 -19.25
C ALA A 49 -17.99 27.38 -17.81
N GLU A 50 -17.14 28.40 -17.60
CA GLU A 50 -16.89 29.00 -16.28
C GLU A 50 -18.17 29.46 -15.59
N GLU A 51 -19.09 30.04 -16.37
CA GLU A 51 -20.36 30.56 -15.86
C GLU A 51 -21.54 29.59 -16.03
N LEU A 52 -21.29 28.34 -16.46
CA LEU A 52 -22.34 27.33 -16.63
C LEU A 52 -22.74 26.76 -15.26
N GLU A 53 -23.97 27.07 -14.79
CA GLU A 53 -24.49 26.67 -13.48
C GLU A 53 -25.22 25.32 -13.51
N TYR A 54 -25.79 24.94 -14.65
CA TYR A 54 -26.56 23.69 -14.80
C TYR A 54 -26.72 23.29 -16.26
N ILE A 55 -26.63 21.99 -16.53
CA ILE A 55 -26.96 21.42 -17.84
C ILE A 55 -27.86 20.18 -17.69
N SER A 56 -28.99 20.19 -18.40
CA SER A 56 -29.93 19.06 -18.43
C SER A 56 -29.59 18.08 -19.56
N SER A 57 -30.25 16.91 -19.58
CA SER A 57 -30.15 15.97 -20.71
C SER A 57 -30.51 16.59 -22.06
N ALA A 58 -31.34 17.62 -22.10
CA ALA A 58 -31.65 18.36 -23.34
C ALA A 58 -30.45 19.21 -23.78
N GLY A 59 -29.80 19.91 -22.83
CA GLY A 59 -28.54 20.65 -23.08
C GLY A 59 -27.41 19.74 -23.53
N LEU A 60 -27.23 18.58 -22.86
CA LEU A 60 -26.24 17.57 -23.27
C LEU A 60 -26.46 17.12 -24.74
N ARG A 61 -27.69 16.93 -25.16
CA ARG A 61 -27.98 16.59 -26.56
C ARG A 61 -27.62 17.70 -27.54
N VAL A 62 -27.67 18.96 -27.12
CA VAL A 62 -27.18 20.08 -27.97
C VAL A 62 -25.67 19.95 -28.20
N LEU A 63 -24.89 19.72 -27.12
CA LEU A 63 -23.44 19.51 -27.22
C LEU A 63 -23.08 18.29 -28.07
N LEU A 64 -23.83 17.19 -27.96
CA LEU A 64 -23.62 16.01 -28.81
C LEU A 64 -23.86 16.32 -30.31
N ARG A 65 -24.89 17.12 -30.64
CA ARG A 65 -25.13 17.53 -32.01
C ARG A 65 -24.04 18.47 -32.52
N LEU A 66 -23.57 19.38 -31.67
CA LEU A 66 -22.43 20.24 -31.97
C LEU A 66 -21.18 19.42 -32.30
N ARG A 67 -20.85 18.44 -31.47
CA ARG A 67 -19.70 17.54 -31.66
C ARG A 67 -19.77 16.77 -32.99
N ARG A 68 -20.95 16.35 -33.39
CA ARG A 68 -21.13 15.67 -34.69
C ARG A 68 -20.77 16.56 -35.89
N LYS A 69 -20.99 17.88 -35.78
CA LYS A 69 -20.60 18.85 -36.81
C LYS A 69 -19.14 19.29 -36.65
N HIS A 70 -18.67 19.43 -35.41
CA HIS A 70 -17.32 19.87 -35.08
C HIS A 70 -16.62 18.78 -34.26
N PRO A 71 -15.90 17.83 -34.91
CA PRO A 71 -15.25 16.72 -34.19
C PRO A 71 -14.15 17.17 -33.21
N LYS A 72 -13.57 18.34 -33.46
CA LYS A 72 -12.57 18.98 -32.58
C LYS A 72 -13.26 19.98 -31.65
N ILE A 73 -13.83 19.49 -30.57
CA ILE A 73 -14.48 20.29 -29.53
C ILE A 73 -13.75 20.10 -28.20
N ARG A 74 -13.53 21.19 -27.48
CA ARG A 74 -13.00 21.26 -26.14
C ARG A 74 -13.93 22.09 -25.26
N ILE A 75 -14.20 21.64 -24.05
CA ILE A 75 -14.97 22.39 -23.05
C ILE A 75 -13.99 22.69 -21.90
N CYS A 76 -13.75 23.96 -21.60
CA CYS A 76 -12.82 24.39 -20.56
C CYS A 76 -13.56 25.10 -19.42
N ASN A 77 -12.88 25.28 -18.27
CA ASN A 77 -13.36 25.95 -17.08
C ASN A 77 -14.66 25.37 -16.51
N VAL A 78 -14.82 24.06 -16.58
CA VAL A 78 -16.03 23.36 -16.13
C VAL A 78 -16.03 23.25 -14.60
N SER A 79 -17.07 23.73 -13.93
CA SER A 79 -17.21 23.57 -12.45
C SER A 79 -17.23 22.08 -12.07
N SER A 80 -16.90 21.77 -10.80
CA SER A 80 -16.87 20.39 -10.33
C SER A 80 -18.20 19.68 -10.52
N GLU A 81 -19.31 20.37 -10.23
CA GLU A 81 -20.66 19.82 -10.34
C GLU A 81 -21.06 19.51 -11.79
N ILE A 82 -20.69 20.39 -12.71
CA ILE A 82 -20.96 20.17 -14.14
C ILE A 82 -20.02 19.11 -14.72
N TYR A 83 -18.77 19.05 -14.25
CA TYR A 83 -17.83 18.02 -14.65
C TYR A 83 -18.31 16.62 -14.26
N GLU A 84 -18.86 16.44 -13.05
CA GLU A 84 -19.46 15.17 -12.63
C GLU A 84 -20.63 14.75 -13.55
N ILE A 85 -21.46 15.70 -14.00
CA ILE A 85 -22.51 15.40 -14.96
C ILE A 85 -21.93 14.93 -16.30
N PHE A 86 -20.88 15.58 -16.80
CA PHE A 86 -20.21 15.18 -18.02
C PHE A 86 -19.56 13.81 -17.91
N ASP A 87 -18.96 13.51 -16.77
CA ASP A 87 -18.29 12.24 -16.52
C ASP A 87 -19.31 11.08 -16.40
N MET A 88 -20.31 11.21 -15.55
CA MET A 88 -21.38 10.21 -15.41
C MET A 88 -22.14 9.93 -16.73
N THR A 89 -22.18 10.91 -17.63
CA THR A 89 -22.86 10.77 -18.93
C THR A 89 -21.93 10.35 -20.07
N GLY A 90 -20.64 10.11 -19.77
CA GLY A 90 -19.62 9.68 -20.73
C GLY A 90 -19.13 10.78 -21.69
N PHE A 91 -19.39 12.06 -21.41
CA PHE A 91 -18.93 13.17 -22.23
C PHE A 91 -17.41 13.34 -22.17
N THR A 92 -16.80 13.10 -21.02
CA THR A 92 -15.35 13.13 -20.80
C THR A 92 -14.59 12.12 -21.67
N GLN A 93 -15.24 10.99 -22.01
CA GLN A 93 -14.70 9.99 -22.93
C GLN A 93 -14.89 10.35 -24.41
N MET A 94 -15.85 11.24 -24.70
CA MET A 94 -16.20 11.61 -26.08
C MET A 94 -15.53 12.89 -26.54
N MET A 95 -15.21 13.81 -25.67
CA MET A 95 -14.61 15.10 -25.98
C MET A 95 -13.71 15.57 -24.84
N GLN A 96 -12.78 16.46 -25.14
CA GLN A 96 -11.93 17.05 -24.12
C GLN A 96 -12.76 17.97 -23.22
N VAL A 97 -12.78 17.67 -21.92
CA VAL A 97 -13.48 18.46 -20.88
C VAL A 97 -12.47 18.78 -19.79
N ASP A 98 -12.16 20.06 -19.62
CA ASP A 98 -11.17 20.53 -18.65
C ASP A 98 -11.89 21.17 -17.45
N LYS A 99 -11.62 20.65 -16.28
CA LYS A 99 -12.20 21.13 -15.01
C LYS A 99 -11.62 22.50 -14.63
N ALA A 100 -12.45 23.36 -14.08
CA ALA A 100 -12.00 24.60 -13.45
C ALA A 100 -11.34 24.28 -12.10
N TYR A 101 -10.20 24.89 -11.86
CA TYR A 101 -9.47 24.78 -10.60
C TYR A 101 -9.39 26.15 -9.91
N ARG A 102 -9.68 26.20 -8.62
CA ARG A 102 -9.49 27.39 -7.81
C ARG A 102 -8.02 27.83 -7.86
N VAL A 103 -7.78 29.11 -8.10
CA VAL A 103 -6.42 29.65 -8.09
C VAL A 103 -6.02 30.03 -6.68
N VAL A 104 -4.86 29.55 -6.25
CA VAL A 104 -4.25 29.86 -4.95
C VAL A 104 -2.88 30.48 -5.18
N SER A 105 -2.57 31.56 -4.47
CA SER A 105 -1.23 32.14 -4.44
C SER A 105 -0.48 31.64 -3.22
N VAL A 106 0.77 31.24 -3.42
CA VAL A 106 1.70 30.87 -2.34
C VAL A 106 2.74 31.96 -2.08
N GLU A 107 2.59 33.13 -2.71
CA GLU A 107 3.50 34.26 -2.50
C GLU A 107 3.41 34.77 -1.07
N GLY A 108 4.55 34.76 -0.36
CA GLY A 108 4.61 35.14 1.06
C GLY A 108 4.13 34.06 2.04
N CYS A 109 3.69 32.89 1.57
CA CYS A 109 3.34 31.77 2.42
C CYS A 109 4.58 31.10 3.03
N GLU A 110 4.41 30.57 4.24
CA GLU A 110 5.44 29.78 4.93
C GLU A 110 5.65 28.42 4.21
N GLU A 111 6.89 28.11 3.82
CA GLU A 111 7.27 26.78 3.39
C GLU A 111 7.43 25.89 4.62
N ILE A 112 6.59 24.87 4.74
CA ILE A 112 6.63 23.94 5.89
C ILE A 112 7.26 22.60 5.56
N GLY A 113 7.44 22.26 4.27
CA GLY A 113 8.08 21.04 3.84
C GLY A 113 8.45 21.05 2.37
N ARG A 114 9.48 20.26 2.03
CA ARG A 114 9.92 20.05 0.65
C ARG A 114 10.29 18.59 0.42
N GLY A 115 9.66 17.99 -0.56
CA GLY A 115 9.92 16.61 -1.01
C GLY A 115 10.45 16.54 -2.44
N ALA A 116 10.62 15.33 -2.93
CA ALA A 116 11.07 15.07 -4.30
C ALA A 116 10.06 15.56 -5.35
N ASN A 117 8.76 15.44 -5.06
CA ASN A 117 7.67 15.68 -6.00
C ASN A 117 7.05 17.08 -5.86
N GLY A 118 7.35 17.82 -4.77
CA GLY A 118 6.76 19.13 -4.56
C GLY A 118 7.19 19.81 -3.26
N THR A 119 6.62 21.00 -3.07
CA THR A 119 6.85 21.84 -1.88
C THR A 119 5.51 22.11 -1.21
N ILE A 120 5.47 22.05 0.13
CA ILE A 120 4.28 22.24 0.94
C ILE A 120 4.32 23.65 1.54
N TYR A 121 3.27 24.43 1.30
CA TYR A 121 3.09 25.77 1.81
C TYR A 121 1.86 25.85 2.72
N ARG A 122 1.98 26.58 3.81
CA ARG A 122 0.85 26.93 4.67
C ARG A 122 0.09 28.08 4.03
N ILE A 123 -1.16 27.85 3.61
CA ILE A 123 -1.97 28.85 2.90
C ILE A 123 -2.91 29.63 3.83
N ASP A 124 -3.28 29.05 4.96
CA ASP A 124 -4.05 29.72 6.02
C ASP A 124 -3.85 29.03 7.39
N MET A 125 -4.75 29.27 8.35
CA MET A 125 -4.63 28.73 9.71
C MET A 125 -4.82 27.22 9.77
N ASP A 126 -5.63 26.68 8.86
CA ASP A 126 -6.11 25.30 8.91
C ASP A 126 -5.66 24.46 7.69
N ASN A 127 -5.04 25.11 6.68
CA ASN A 127 -4.79 24.47 5.38
C ASN A 127 -3.37 24.63 4.89
N VAL A 128 -2.91 23.57 4.22
CA VAL A 128 -1.66 23.54 3.46
C VAL A 128 -1.91 23.15 2.01
N VAL A 129 -1.01 23.57 1.13
CA VAL A 129 -1.01 23.14 -0.27
C VAL A 129 0.33 22.50 -0.63
N LYS A 130 0.30 21.25 -1.13
CA LYS A 130 1.44 20.59 -1.77
C LYS A 130 1.46 21.03 -3.23
N VAL A 131 2.42 21.88 -3.61
CA VAL A 131 2.60 22.35 -4.99
C VAL A 131 3.58 21.42 -5.69
N TYR A 132 3.17 20.81 -6.80
CA TYR A 132 3.97 19.83 -7.51
C TYR A 132 5.02 20.50 -8.41
N ASN A 133 6.20 19.88 -8.52
CA ASN A 133 7.30 20.40 -9.34
C ASN A 133 7.01 20.27 -10.85
N ASN A 134 6.16 19.32 -11.25
CA ASN A 134 5.72 19.11 -12.61
C ASN A 134 4.49 19.99 -12.89
N ALA A 135 4.55 20.83 -13.91
CA ALA A 135 3.42 21.68 -14.29
C ALA A 135 2.20 20.86 -14.80
N ASP A 136 2.44 19.65 -15.31
CA ASP A 136 1.42 18.72 -15.81
C ASP A 136 1.10 17.61 -14.80
N ALA A 137 1.25 17.87 -13.49
CA ALA A 137 1.08 16.89 -12.42
C ALA A 137 -0.37 16.44 -12.16
N LEU A 138 -1.33 16.84 -12.98
CA LEU A 138 -2.76 16.58 -12.71
C LEU A 138 -3.09 15.09 -12.61
N GLU A 139 -2.52 14.26 -13.48
CA GLU A 139 -2.69 12.80 -13.45
C GLU A 139 -2.04 12.21 -12.20
N GLU A 140 -0.86 12.68 -11.81
CA GLU A 140 -0.17 12.28 -10.57
C GLU A 140 -1.02 12.62 -9.32
N ILE A 141 -1.59 13.82 -9.29
CA ILE A 141 -2.47 14.29 -8.22
C ILE A 141 -3.73 13.42 -8.12
N GLN A 142 -4.35 13.13 -9.24
CA GLN A 142 -5.56 12.30 -9.27
C GLN A 142 -5.26 10.89 -8.78
N HIS A 143 -4.17 10.31 -9.24
CA HIS A 143 -3.70 9.00 -8.79
C HIS A 143 -3.45 8.99 -7.27
N GLU A 144 -2.64 9.93 -6.74
CA GLU A 144 -2.36 10.05 -5.30
C GLU A 144 -3.66 10.16 -4.46
N ARG A 145 -4.65 10.93 -4.96
CA ARG A 145 -5.95 11.07 -4.29
C ARG A 145 -6.78 9.78 -4.30
N GLU A 146 -6.80 9.06 -5.40
CA GLU A 146 -7.53 7.80 -5.53
C GLU A 146 -6.95 6.74 -4.60
N VAL A 147 -5.64 6.55 -4.62
CA VAL A 147 -4.98 5.56 -3.75
C VAL A 147 -5.10 5.91 -2.27
N ALA A 148 -4.97 7.19 -1.89
CA ALA A 148 -5.18 7.65 -0.51
C ALA A 148 -6.63 7.42 -0.05
N ARG A 149 -7.62 7.64 -0.92
CA ARG A 149 -9.02 7.35 -0.64
C ARG A 149 -9.26 5.86 -0.43
N THR A 150 -8.70 5.00 -1.29
CA THR A 150 -8.79 3.55 -1.14
C THR A 150 -8.21 3.11 0.20
N ALA A 151 -7.02 3.60 0.60
CA ALA A 151 -6.43 3.32 1.90
C ALA A 151 -7.34 3.72 3.07
N LEU A 152 -7.90 4.95 3.04
CA LEU A 152 -8.79 5.42 4.10
C LEU A 152 -10.06 4.58 4.22
N VAL A 153 -10.71 4.26 3.09
CA VAL A 153 -11.93 3.43 3.05
C VAL A 153 -11.66 2.04 3.63
N LEU A 154 -10.47 1.48 3.39
CA LEU A 154 -10.01 0.21 3.96
C LEU A 154 -9.50 0.34 5.41
N GLY A 155 -9.61 1.53 6.01
CA GLY A 155 -9.34 1.75 7.42
C GLY A 155 -7.89 2.11 7.77
N ILE A 156 -7.04 2.41 6.78
CA ILE A 156 -5.68 2.92 7.02
C ILE A 156 -5.75 4.43 7.29
N PRO A 157 -5.30 4.91 8.44
CA PRO A 157 -5.30 6.34 8.75
C PRO A 157 -4.32 7.08 7.85
N THR A 158 -4.81 8.01 7.03
CA THR A 158 -4.00 8.81 6.11
C THR A 158 -4.58 10.20 5.89
N ALA A 159 -3.69 11.15 5.56
CA ALA A 159 -4.10 12.49 5.15
C ALA A 159 -4.72 12.44 3.75
N ILE A 160 -5.87 13.08 3.59
CA ILE A 160 -6.57 13.16 2.30
C ILE A 160 -6.57 14.59 1.79
N SER A 161 -6.22 14.73 0.50
CA SER A 161 -6.44 15.97 -0.22
C SER A 161 -7.93 16.15 -0.51
N TYR A 162 -8.51 17.26 -0.05
CA TYR A 162 -9.91 17.57 -0.27
C TYR A 162 -10.14 18.55 -1.44
N ASP A 163 -9.09 19.21 -1.94
CA ASP A 163 -9.19 20.09 -3.12
C ASP A 163 -7.94 20.00 -3.99
N VAL A 164 -8.12 20.26 -5.30
CA VAL A 164 -7.03 20.44 -6.25
C VAL A 164 -7.10 21.87 -6.75
N VAL A 165 -5.99 22.56 -6.73
CA VAL A 165 -5.92 23.99 -7.02
C VAL A 165 -4.87 24.30 -8.09
N ARG A 166 -5.01 25.43 -8.75
CA ARG A 166 -4.00 26.00 -9.63
C ARG A 166 -3.09 26.93 -8.82
N VAL A 167 -1.78 26.72 -8.90
CA VAL A 167 -0.77 27.56 -8.23
C VAL A 167 0.23 28.05 -9.29
N GLY A 168 0.03 29.28 -9.76
CA GLY A 168 0.76 29.79 -10.93
C GLY A 168 0.52 28.93 -12.16
N GLU A 169 1.59 28.36 -12.73
CA GLU A 169 1.51 27.44 -13.87
C GLU A 169 1.43 25.96 -13.45
N SER A 170 1.55 25.64 -12.15
CA SER A 170 1.48 24.30 -11.60
C SER A 170 0.14 24.01 -10.95
N TYR A 171 -0.03 22.75 -10.53
CA TYR A 171 -1.15 22.31 -9.71
C TYR A 171 -0.72 22.03 -8.28
N GLY A 172 -1.67 22.06 -7.36
CA GLY A 172 -1.44 21.71 -5.96
C GLY A 172 -2.60 20.93 -5.36
N SER A 173 -2.30 20.08 -4.42
CA SER A 173 -3.27 19.39 -3.57
C SER A 173 -3.40 20.11 -2.24
N VAL A 174 -4.63 20.41 -1.81
CA VAL A 174 -4.91 21.07 -0.52
C VAL A 174 -5.25 20.01 0.51
N PHE A 175 -4.58 20.10 1.66
CA PHE A 175 -4.78 19.23 2.82
C PHE A 175 -5.08 20.08 4.05
N GLU A 176 -5.67 19.45 5.06
CA GLU A 176 -5.73 20.03 6.39
C GLU A 176 -4.32 20.19 6.98
N LEU A 177 -4.06 21.31 7.66
CA LEU A 177 -2.83 21.51 8.42
C LEU A 177 -2.89 20.65 9.68
N LEU A 178 -2.18 19.54 9.68
CA LEU A 178 -2.10 18.65 10.83
C LEU A 178 -1.14 19.19 11.88
N ASN A 179 -1.56 19.22 13.16
CA ASN A 179 -0.64 19.38 14.28
C ASN A 179 0.03 18.00 14.52
N ALA A 180 1.04 17.70 13.71
CA ALA A 180 1.68 16.41 13.71
C ALA A 180 3.20 16.51 13.81
N ARG A 181 3.83 15.42 14.26
CA ARG A 181 5.29 15.26 14.27
C ARG A 181 5.66 13.93 13.65
N SER A 182 6.53 13.96 12.66
CA SER A 182 7.05 12.71 12.07
C SER A 182 7.82 11.89 13.09
N PHE A 183 7.77 10.57 12.91
CA PHE A 183 8.57 9.65 13.73
C PHE A 183 10.07 9.94 13.57
N SER A 184 10.51 10.41 12.41
CA SER A 184 11.87 10.92 12.21
C SER A 184 12.22 12.03 13.19
N LYS A 185 11.35 13.02 13.36
CA LYS A 185 11.55 14.13 14.29
C LYS A 185 11.52 13.66 15.74
N ILE A 186 10.63 12.73 16.08
CA ILE A 186 10.55 12.15 17.43
C ILE A 186 11.86 11.41 17.74
N LEU A 187 12.33 10.52 16.88
CA LEU A 187 13.58 9.79 17.07
C LEU A 187 14.81 10.68 17.17
N ALA A 188 14.83 11.79 16.43
CA ALA A 188 15.91 12.76 16.47
C ALA A 188 15.97 13.58 17.77
N THR A 189 14.81 13.87 18.39
CA THR A 189 14.70 14.78 19.54
C THR A 189 14.43 14.07 20.87
N GLU A 190 13.88 12.86 20.83
CA GLU A 190 13.42 12.07 21.98
C GLU A 190 13.87 10.60 21.83
N PRO A 191 15.21 10.32 21.79
CA PRO A 191 15.73 8.98 21.50
C PRO A 191 15.27 7.91 22.51
N GLU A 192 14.86 8.29 23.70
CA GLU A 192 14.26 7.41 24.71
C GLU A 192 12.91 6.81 24.27
N LYS A 193 12.26 7.39 23.28
CA LYS A 193 11.02 6.88 22.69
C LYS A 193 11.23 5.81 21.61
N MET A 194 12.46 5.35 21.38
CA MET A 194 12.80 4.36 20.38
C MET A 194 11.84 3.16 20.40
N ASP A 195 11.69 2.51 21.55
CA ASP A 195 10.87 1.29 21.67
C ASP A 195 9.38 1.56 21.42
N TRP A 196 8.90 2.70 21.84
CA TRP A 196 7.53 3.14 21.57
C TRP A 196 7.34 3.41 20.06
N CYS A 197 8.27 4.14 19.43
CA CYS A 197 8.20 4.40 17.98
C CYS A 197 8.22 3.08 17.19
N VAL A 198 9.10 2.14 17.55
CA VAL A 198 9.17 0.83 16.89
C VAL A 198 7.84 0.09 17.00
N LYS A 199 7.23 0.09 18.20
CA LYS A 199 5.95 -0.58 18.43
C LYS A 199 4.83 -0.02 17.56
N GLU A 200 4.58 1.28 17.64
CA GLU A 200 3.51 1.93 16.86
C GLU A 200 3.75 1.81 15.35
N TYR A 201 5.01 1.96 14.92
CA TYR A 201 5.43 1.80 13.53
C TYR A 201 5.14 0.40 13.01
N VAL A 202 5.46 -0.65 13.77
CA VAL A 202 5.21 -2.04 13.38
C VAL A 202 3.72 -2.39 13.46
N GLU A 203 2.98 -1.85 14.43
CA GLU A 203 1.52 -2.04 14.49
C GLU A 203 0.83 -1.47 13.24
N LEU A 204 1.23 -0.26 12.82
CA LEU A 204 0.71 0.33 11.58
C LEU A 204 1.15 -0.48 10.35
N LEU A 205 2.42 -0.91 10.27
CA LEU A 205 2.93 -1.74 9.18
C LEU A 205 2.16 -3.07 9.07
N LYS A 206 1.93 -3.74 10.19
CA LYS A 206 1.13 -4.99 10.22
C LYS A 206 -0.31 -4.74 9.82
N LYS A 207 -0.89 -3.61 10.17
CA LYS A 207 -2.22 -3.23 9.73
C LYS A 207 -2.30 -3.04 8.21
N ILE A 208 -1.31 -2.36 7.61
CA ILE A 208 -1.20 -2.19 6.16
C ILE A 208 -1.09 -3.56 5.48
N HIS A 209 -0.11 -4.39 5.90
CA HIS A 209 0.14 -5.71 5.32
C HIS A 209 -0.96 -6.75 5.61
N GLY A 210 -1.84 -6.50 6.57
CA GLY A 210 -3.02 -7.32 6.84
C GLY A 210 -4.29 -6.82 6.17
N THR A 211 -4.22 -5.73 5.39
CA THR A 211 -5.37 -5.16 4.70
C THR A 211 -5.47 -5.73 3.29
N GLU A 212 -6.46 -6.59 3.06
CA GLU A 212 -6.79 -7.10 1.73
C GLU A 212 -7.45 -6.00 0.89
N VAL A 213 -7.01 -5.86 -0.36
CA VAL A 213 -7.49 -4.84 -1.30
C VAL A 213 -8.27 -5.51 -2.41
N PRO A 214 -9.48 -5.04 -2.76
CA PRO A 214 -10.23 -5.56 -3.90
C PRO A 214 -9.43 -5.49 -5.20
N GLU A 215 -9.60 -6.48 -6.05
CA GLU A 215 -8.91 -6.59 -7.34
C GLU A 215 -9.09 -5.33 -8.21
N GLY A 216 -8.00 -4.76 -8.68
CA GLY A 216 -8.00 -3.59 -9.56
C GLY A 216 -8.06 -2.23 -8.86
N GLU A 217 -8.21 -2.16 -7.53
CA GLU A 217 -8.25 -0.89 -6.77
C GLU A 217 -6.85 -0.28 -6.58
N LEU A 218 -5.81 -1.10 -6.50
CA LEU A 218 -4.41 -0.66 -6.41
C LEU A 218 -3.53 -1.42 -7.41
N PRO A 219 -2.41 -0.81 -7.86
CA PRO A 219 -1.46 -1.47 -8.76
C PRO A 219 -0.73 -2.62 -8.05
N ASP A 220 -0.36 -3.68 -8.79
CA ASP A 220 0.54 -4.74 -8.30
C ASP A 220 2.00 -4.26 -8.42
N ILE A 221 2.70 -4.12 -7.29
CA ILE A 221 4.11 -3.73 -7.24
C ILE A 221 5.02 -4.73 -7.95
N ARG A 222 4.62 -6.01 -8.02
CA ARG A 222 5.39 -7.08 -8.64
C ARG A 222 5.70 -6.78 -10.10
N GLU A 223 4.76 -6.21 -10.86
CA GLU A 223 4.98 -5.80 -12.26
C GLU A 223 6.12 -4.79 -12.37
N THR A 224 6.14 -3.81 -11.48
CA THR A 224 7.20 -2.81 -11.40
C THR A 224 8.56 -3.46 -11.08
N VAL A 225 8.60 -4.37 -10.09
CA VAL A 225 9.84 -5.04 -9.68
C VAL A 225 10.34 -6.02 -10.75
N ILE A 226 9.44 -6.70 -11.48
CA ILE A 226 9.79 -7.52 -12.64
C ILE A 226 10.52 -6.64 -13.68
N SER A 227 10.01 -5.44 -13.97
CA SER A 227 10.68 -4.51 -14.89
C SER A 227 12.08 -4.11 -14.42
N TRP A 228 12.31 -4.03 -13.10
CA TRP A 228 13.65 -3.80 -12.55
C TRP A 228 14.58 -5.00 -12.78
N GLY A 229 14.07 -6.21 -12.54
CA GLY A 229 14.81 -7.44 -12.78
C GLY A 229 15.20 -7.62 -14.26
N GLU A 230 14.28 -7.28 -15.17
CA GLU A 230 14.54 -7.28 -16.61
C GLU A 230 15.63 -6.27 -16.99
N PHE A 231 15.57 -5.05 -16.47
CA PHE A 231 16.61 -4.04 -16.65
C PHE A 231 17.98 -4.51 -16.14
N MET A 232 18.02 -5.20 -15.01
CA MET A 232 19.26 -5.64 -14.38
C MET A 232 19.98 -6.74 -15.16
N GLN A 233 19.33 -7.45 -16.08
CA GLN A 233 19.99 -8.46 -16.91
C GLN A 233 21.11 -7.89 -17.79
N ASP A 234 21.01 -6.61 -18.17
CA ASP A 234 22.03 -5.93 -18.98
C ASP A 234 23.27 -5.51 -18.15
N TYR A 235 23.18 -5.57 -16.81
CA TYR A 235 24.19 -5.04 -15.89
C TYR A 235 24.78 -6.09 -14.94
N LEU A 236 24.20 -7.28 -14.87
CA LEU A 236 24.68 -8.39 -14.05
C LEU A 236 25.30 -9.50 -14.92
N PRO A 237 26.16 -10.38 -14.35
CA PRO A 237 26.52 -11.62 -15.01
C PRO A 237 25.27 -12.41 -15.41
N GLU A 238 25.29 -13.03 -16.59
CA GLU A 238 24.13 -13.65 -17.23
C GLU A 238 23.34 -14.58 -16.29
N GLU A 239 24.03 -15.49 -15.59
CA GLU A 239 23.38 -16.44 -14.67
C GLU A 239 22.77 -15.74 -13.43
N ALA A 240 23.45 -14.72 -12.90
CA ALA A 240 22.92 -13.94 -11.77
C ALA A 240 21.70 -13.12 -12.16
N GLY A 241 21.70 -12.48 -13.34
CA GLY A 241 20.56 -11.75 -13.87
C GLY A 241 19.35 -12.64 -14.12
N LYS A 242 19.55 -13.83 -14.70
CA LYS A 242 18.50 -14.85 -14.87
C LYS A 242 17.93 -15.33 -13.54
N LYS A 243 18.82 -15.63 -12.55
CA LYS A 243 18.39 -16.05 -11.21
C LYS A 243 17.57 -14.96 -10.53
N LEU A 244 18.04 -13.72 -10.53
CA LEU A 244 17.32 -12.59 -9.95
C LEU A 244 15.92 -12.45 -10.54
N LEU A 245 15.80 -12.43 -11.86
CA LEU A 245 14.51 -12.29 -12.54
C LEU A 245 13.58 -13.48 -12.25
N ALA A 246 14.12 -14.71 -12.22
CA ALA A 246 13.35 -15.90 -11.87
C ALA A 246 12.82 -15.82 -10.43
N MET A 247 13.66 -15.39 -9.47
CA MET A 247 13.25 -15.23 -8.07
C MET A 247 12.16 -14.15 -7.91
N ILE A 248 12.26 -13.03 -8.62
CA ILE A 248 11.24 -11.97 -8.60
C ILE A 248 9.91 -12.50 -9.18
N LYS A 249 9.95 -13.17 -10.32
CA LYS A 249 8.75 -13.75 -10.97
C LYS A 249 8.10 -14.87 -10.15
N ALA A 250 8.88 -15.54 -9.31
CA ALA A 250 8.38 -16.59 -8.41
C ALA A 250 7.68 -16.05 -7.15
N VAL A 251 7.77 -14.75 -6.85
CA VAL A 251 6.97 -14.16 -5.79
C VAL A 251 5.49 -14.25 -6.18
N PRO A 252 4.63 -14.87 -5.36
CA PRO A 252 3.22 -15.02 -5.69
C PRO A 252 2.50 -13.68 -5.79
N GLU A 253 1.35 -13.68 -6.47
CA GLU A 253 0.39 -12.58 -6.38
C GLU A 253 -0.09 -12.47 -4.95
N ASP A 254 -0.17 -11.23 -4.47
CA ASP A 254 -0.62 -10.93 -3.11
C ASP A 254 -1.47 -9.66 -3.17
N HIS A 255 -2.71 -9.77 -2.73
CA HIS A 255 -3.68 -8.67 -2.75
C HIS A 255 -3.66 -7.83 -1.46
N HIS A 256 -2.68 -8.04 -0.60
CA HIS A 256 -2.52 -7.21 0.60
C HIS A 256 -1.80 -5.92 0.27
N MET A 257 -2.20 -4.88 0.99
CA MET A 257 -1.69 -3.53 0.81
C MET A 257 -0.22 -3.43 1.22
N ILE A 258 0.57 -2.68 0.46
CA ILE A 258 1.88 -2.18 0.83
C ILE A 258 1.97 -0.68 0.54
N HIS A 259 2.74 0.07 1.31
CA HIS A 259 2.92 1.51 1.10
C HIS A 259 3.93 1.81 -0.02
N GLY A 260 4.97 0.99 -0.18
CA GLY A 260 6.01 1.13 -1.22
C GLY A 260 7.11 2.15 -0.90
N ASP A 261 6.89 3.05 0.07
CA ASP A 261 7.89 4.01 0.60
C ASP A 261 7.70 4.24 2.12
N TYR A 262 7.54 3.13 2.88
CA TYR A 262 7.27 3.15 4.31
C TYR A 262 8.53 3.47 5.11
N HIS A 263 8.61 4.71 5.62
CA HIS A 263 9.70 5.17 6.46
C HIS A 263 9.24 6.22 7.48
N THR A 264 10.06 6.49 8.51
CA THR A 264 9.70 7.33 9.65
C THR A 264 9.34 8.78 9.32
N LYS A 265 9.67 9.29 8.15
CA LYS A 265 9.22 10.61 7.68
C LYS A 265 7.79 10.61 7.15
N ASN A 266 7.29 9.46 6.71
CA ASN A 266 5.94 9.28 6.19
C ASN A 266 4.96 8.80 7.26
N VAL A 267 5.44 8.58 8.50
CA VAL A 267 4.60 8.24 9.65
C VAL A 267 4.55 9.43 10.60
N GLU A 268 3.36 9.96 10.81
CA GLU A 268 3.10 11.16 11.59
C GLU A 268 2.30 10.81 12.86
N LEU A 269 2.70 11.41 13.98
CA LEU A 269 1.95 11.38 15.23
C LEU A 269 1.18 12.69 15.38
N THR A 270 -0.14 12.60 15.39
CA THR A 270 -1.04 13.67 15.78
C THR A 270 -1.37 13.61 17.28
N ASP A 271 -2.22 14.51 17.76
CA ASP A 271 -2.71 14.46 19.14
C ASP A 271 -3.59 13.23 19.44
N SER A 272 -4.16 12.59 18.41
CA SER A 272 -5.14 11.51 18.53
C SER A 272 -4.69 10.16 18.00
N GLU A 273 -3.85 10.14 16.96
CA GLU A 273 -3.50 8.90 16.26
C GLU A 273 -2.19 8.99 15.48
N VAL A 274 -1.70 7.82 15.07
CA VAL A 274 -0.60 7.67 14.10
C VAL A 274 -1.19 7.52 12.71
N LEU A 275 -0.74 8.33 11.77
CA LEU A 275 -1.24 8.32 10.39
C LEU A 275 -0.09 8.30 9.36
N LEU A 276 -0.46 7.95 8.13
CA LEU A 276 0.43 7.96 6.98
C LEU A 276 0.25 9.21 6.13
N ILE A 277 1.36 9.62 5.52
CA ILE A 277 1.37 10.62 4.45
C ILE A 277 2.13 10.08 3.24
N ASP A 278 2.01 10.76 2.11
CA ASP A 278 2.72 10.46 0.85
C ASP A 278 2.35 9.08 0.28
N MET A 279 1.09 8.96 -0.15
CA MET A 279 0.46 7.70 -0.57
C MET A 279 0.67 7.36 -2.06
N ASP A 280 1.53 8.10 -2.78
CA ASP A 280 1.71 7.98 -4.24
C ASP A 280 2.30 6.63 -4.69
N THR A 281 2.94 5.90 -3.79
CA THR A 281 3.54 4.58 -4.04
C THR A 281 2.71 3.39 -3.55
N LEU A 282 1.48 3.66 -3.04
CA LEU A 282 0.61 2.62 -2.52
C LEU A 282 0.30 1.56 -3.57
N ALA A 283 0.38 0.30 -3.20
CA ALA A 283 0.24 -0.82 -4.10
C ALA A 283 -0.29 -2.07 -3.36
N VAL A 284 -0.50 -3.15 -4.07
CA VAL A 284 -0.63 -4.48 -3.48
C VAL A 284 0.62 -5.31 -3.77
N GLY A 285 0.95 -6.23 -2.87
CA GLY A 285 2.04 -7.17 -3.09
C GLY A 285 2.65 -7.76 -1.84
N HIS A 286 3.52 -8.72 -2.04
CA HIS A 286 4.21 -9.43 -0.98
C HIS A 286 5.06 -8.47 -0.12
N PRO A 287 5.07 -8.60 1.21
CA PRO A 287 5.79 -7.73 2.15
C PRO A 287 7.30 -7.56 1.89
N VAL A 288 7.94 -8.47 1.14
CA VAL A 288 9.37 -8.34 0.78
C VAL A 288 9.66 -7.04 0.03
N PHE A 289 8.71 -6.54 -0.75
CA PHE A 289 8.87 -5.31 -1.52
C PHE A 289 8.84 -4.07 -0.62
N GLU A 290 8.02 -4.10 0.43
CA GLU A 290 8.02 -3.04 1.46
C GLU A 290 9.30 -3.07 2.28
N LEU A 291 9.68 -4.25 2.80
CA LEU A 291 10.91 -4.38 3.57
C LEU A 291 12.15 -3.97 2.77
N ALA A 292 12.16 -4.19 1.45
CA ALA A 292 13.22 -3.71 0.56
C ALA A 292 13.29 -2.18 0.49
N SER A 293 12.15 -1.50 0.44
CA SER A 293 12.08 -0.03 0.50
C SER A 293 12.58 0.50 1.84
N MET A 294 12.15 -0.14 2.93
CA MET A 294 12.59 0.19 4.29
C MET A 294 14.09 -0.04 4.47
N PHE A 295 14.64 -1.16 4.00
CA PHE A 295 16.09 -1.41 4.01
C PHE A 295 16.84 -0.28 3.31
N ASN A 296 16.39 0.14 2.14
CA ASN A 296 17.01 1.25 1.42
C ASN A 296 16.99 2.55 2.23
N ALA A 297 15.88 2.84 2.91
CA ALA A 297 15.68 4.08 3.67
C ALA A 297 16.53 4.15 4.96
N TYR A 298 16.86 3.02 5.58
CA TYR A 298 17.58 2.97 6.86
C TYR A 298 19.04 2.52 6.74
N ILE A 299 19.36 1.65 5.78
CA ILE A 299 20.67 1.02 5.66
C ILE A 299 21.27 1.24 4.27
N GLY A 300 20.63 0.76 3.22
CA GLY A 300 21.24 0.57 1.90
C GLY A 300 21.92 1.81 1.32
N TYR A 301 21.25 2.96 1.29
CA TYR A 301 21.84 4.20 0.77
C TYR A 301 22.98 4.76 1.63
N SER A 302 23.10 4.32 2.88
CA SER A 302 24.10 4.84 3.84
C SER A 302 25.30 3.91 4.06
N GLU A 303 25.39 2.79 3.39
CA GLU A 303 26.46 1.80 3.55
C GLU A 303 27.84 2.40 3.26
N LEU A 304 27.96 3.25 2.24
CA LEU A 304 29.22 3.93 1.89
C LEU A 304 29.35 5.33 2.50
N ASP A 305 28.25 6.01 2.78
CA ASP A 305 28.23 7.32 3.45
C ASP A 305 27.14 7.39 4.52
N PRO A 306 27.50 7.09 5.78
CA PRO A 306 26.57 7.16 6.92
C PRO A 306 25.89 8.52 7.11
N SER A 307 26.47 9.62 6.57
CA SER A 307 25.89 10.96 6.68
C SER A 307 24.58 11.14 5.90
N ILE A 308 24.30 10.24 4.95
CA ILE A 308 23.07 10.25 4.16
C ILE A 308 21.84 10.09 5.06
N ILE A 309 21.92 9.24 6.08
CA ILE A 309 20.82 9.04 7.04
C ILE A 309 20.49 10.33 7.78
N LEU A 310 21.51 11.03 8.27
CA LEU A 310 21.27 12.30 8.99
C LEU A 310 20.59 13.34 8.07
N LYS A 311 21.01 13.41 6.81
CA LYS A 311 20.41 14.32 5.83
C LYS A 311 18.98 13.92 5.46
N PHE A 312 18.72 12.62 5.35
CA PHE A 312 17.41 12.11 4.92
C PHE A 312 16.44 11.95 6.09
N GLN A 313 16.83 11.25 7.16
CA GLN A 313 15.94 10.94 8.29
C GLN A 313 16.01 11.97 9.43
N GLY A 314 17.08 12.75 9.54
CA GLY A 314 17.28 13.73 10.60
C GLY A 314 17.88 13.15 11.90
N PHE A 315 18.22 11.86 11.94
CA PHE A 315 18.91 11.18 13.03
C PHE A 315 20.14 10.42 12.50
N ASP A 316 21.00 9.97 13.41
CA ASP A 316 22.27 9.34 13.02
C ASP A 316 22.10 7.89 12.52
N HIS A 317 23.14 7.37 11.86
CA HIS A 317 23.15 6.02 11.30
C HIS A 317 23.02 4.91 12.37
N GLY A 318 23.55 5.11 13.58
CA GLY A 318 23.41 4.14 14.68
C GLY A 318 21.95 4.02 15.13
N THR A 319 21.25 5.14 15.20
CA THR A 319 19.80 5.20 15.48
C THR A 319 19.01 4.48 14.38
N ALA A 320 19.34 4.71 13.10
CA ALA A 320 18.68 4.03 11.98
C ALA A 320 18.86 2.52 12.02
N LYS A 321 20.08 2.05 12.28
CA LYS A 321 20.39 0.64 12.38
C LYS A 321 19.62 -0.02 13.53
N THR A 322 19.63 0.60 14.72
CA THR A 322 18.88 0.11 15.88
C THR A 322 17.38 0.06 15.61
N PHE A 323 16.84 1.11 14.98
CA PHE A 323 15.43 1.17 14.59
C PHE A 323 15.06 0.05 13.62
N TRP A 324 15.86 -0.16 12.58
CA TRP A 324 15.67 -1.23 11.60
C TRP A 324 15.71 -2.62 12.22
N GLU A 325 16.75 -2.94 13.02
CA GLU A 325 16.90 -4.23 13.69
C GLU A 325 15.70 -4.54 14.61
N LYS A 326 15.30 -3.57 15.45
CA LYS A 326 14.13 -3.72 16.34
C LYS A 326 12.82 -3.84 15.55
N THR A 327 12.67 -3.09 14.46
CA THR A 327 11.49 -3.15 13.59
C THR A 327 11.36 -4.53 12.96
N LEU A 328 12.43 -5.09 12.38
CA LEU A 328 12.40 -6.43 11.81
C LEU A 328 12.08 -7.50 12.87
N ALA A 329 12.75 -7.47 14.02
CA ALA A 329 12.51 -8.42 15.10
C ALA A 329 11.03 -8.44 15.54
N LEU A 330 10.45 -7.24 15.77
CA LEU A 330 9.06 -7.10 16.20
C LEU A 330 8.07 -7.44 15.07
N TYR A 331 8.38 -7.07 13.83
CA TYR A 331 7.54 -7.39 12.67
C TYR A 331 7.47 -8.90 12.42
N LEU A 332 8.62 -9.58 12.48
CA LEU A 332 8.74 -11.03 12.25
C LEU A 332 8.32 -11.87 13.48
N GLY A 333 8.17 -11.26 14.66
CA GLY A 333 7.85 -11.98 15.89
C GLY A 333 8.98 -12.89 16.36
N THR A 334 10.25 -12.50 16.15
CA THR A 334 11.42 -13.29 16.56
C THR A 334 12.60 -12.40 16.93
N GLU A 335 13.37 -12.84 17.96
CA GLU A 335 14.66 -12.25 18.33
C GLU A 335 15.85 -13.06 17.80
N ASP A 336 15.60 -14.17 17.08
CA ASP A 336 16.63 -15.03 16.52
C ASP A 336 17.36 -14.31 15.36
N PRO A 337 18.68 -14.01 15.51
CA PRO A 337 19.40 -13.23 14.51
C PRO A 337 19.53 -13.95 13.16
N GLU A 338 19.50 -15.28 13.13
CA GLU A 338 19.59 -16.04 11.89
C GLU A 338 18.29 -15.94 11.08
N LYS A 339 17.14 -16.03 11.78
CA LYS A 339 15.83 -15.86 11.17
C LYS A 339 15.62 -14.43 10.66
N ILE A 340 16.03 -13.42 11.43
CA ILE A 340 15.98 -12.01 11.03
C ILE A 340 16.83 -11.81 9.76
N ARG A 341 18.08 -12.27 9.77
CA ARG A 341 18.99 -12.17 8.63
C ARG A 341 18.46 -12.87 7.38
N PHE A 342 17.83 -14.03 7.55
CA PHE A 342 17.23 -14.78 6.44
C PHE A 342 16.18 -13.96 5.69
N VAL A 343 15.34 -13.19 6.40
CA VAL A 343 14.34 -12.31 5.77
C VAL A 343 14.99 -11.01 5.26
N GLU A 344 15.92 -10.44 6.02
CA GLU A 344 16.65 -9.25 5.63
C GLU A 344 17.42 -9.46 4.31
N ASP A 345 18.09 -10.60 4.13
CA ASP A 345 18.79 -10.95 2.88
C ASP A 345 17.87 -10.89 1.66
N LYS A 346 16.61 -11.31 1.81
CA LYS A 346 15.61 -11.22 0.73
C LYS A 346 15.22 -9.76 0.42
N ALA A 347 14.99 -8.97 1.45
CA ALA A 347 14.70 -7.54 1.31
C ALA A 347 15.89 -6.79 0.67
N ARG A 348 17.12 -7.11 1.07
CA ARG A 348 18.36 -6.54 0.49
C ARG A 348 18.49 -6.83 -1.01
N ILE A 349 18.16 -8.04 -1.47
CA ILE A 349 18.20 -8.40 -2.91
C ILE A 349 17.32 -7.45 -3.72
N VAL A 350 16.08 -7.26 -3.31
CA VAL A 350 15.16 -6.34 -4.00
C VAL A 350 15.61 -4.87 -3.82
N GLY A 351 16.08 -4.53 -2.63
CA GLY A 351 16.59 -3.20 -2.30
C GLY A 351 17.77 -2.78 -3.20
N TYR A 352 18.79 -3.62 -3.29
CA TYR A 352 19.94 -3.36 -4.18
C TYR A 352 19.54 -3.31 -5.64
N THR A 353 18.63 -4.16 -6.08
CA THR A 353 18.07 -4.11 -7.44
C THR A 353 17.48 -2.73 -7.75
N ARG A 354 16.66 -2.18 -6.83
CA ARG A 354 16.10 -0.82 -6.95
C ARG A 354 17.18 0.26 -6.96
N MET A 355 18.16 0.18 -6.05
CA MET A 355 19.22 1.18 -5.87
C MET A 355 20.16 1.25 -7.07
N ILE A 356 20.66 0.12 -7.54
CA ILE A 356 21.54 0.02 -8.71
C ILE A 356 20.83 0.59 -9.94
N ARG A 357 19.62 0.10 -10.23
CA ARG A 357 18.81 0.58 -11.35
C ARG A 357 18.59 2.10 -11.28
N ARG A 358 18.21 2.61 -10.10
CA ARG A 358 17.96 4.06 -9.90
C ARG A 358 19.22 4.88 -10.13
N SER A 359 20.38 4.44 -9.60
CA SER A 359 21.67 5.12 -9.80
C SER A 359 22.06 5.12 -11.27
N ILE A 360 21.97 3.99 -11.98
CA ILE A 360 22.28 3.89 -13.41
C ILE A 360 21.39 4.85 -14.23
N ARG A 361 20.07 4.85 -14.01
CA ARG A 361 19.14 5.73 -14.74
C ARG A 361 19.35 7.21 -14.47
N ARG A 362 19.95 7.57 -13.33
CA ARG A 362 20.30 8.94 -12.98
C ARG A 362 21.74 9.32 -13.40
N GLY A 363 22.38 8.50 -14.22
CA GLY A 363 23.73 8.77 -14.73
C GLY A 363 24.85 8.38 -13.75
N GLY A 364 24.60 7.50 -12.78
CA GLY A 364 25.61 7.05 -11.81
C GLY A 364 26.86 6.47 -12.47
N LEU A 365 26.72 5.82 -13.63
CA LEU A 365 27.86 5.31 -14.40
C LEU A 365 28.77 6.42 -15.00
N THR A 366 28.35 7.68 -14.98
CA THR A 366 29.09 8.80 -15.56
C THR A 366 29.96 9.57 -14.55
N ASN A 367 29.84 9.23 -13.25
CA ASN A 367 30.62 9.88 -12.18
C ASN A 367 31.22 8.85 -11.20
N GLU A 368 32.30 9.22 -10.52
CA GLU A 368 33.06 8.28 -9.67
C GLU A 368 32.27 7.80 -8.44
N THR A 369 31.48 8.67 -7.82
CA THR A 369 30.65 8.30 -6.67
C THR A 369 29.60 7.25 -7.07
N GLY A 370 28.83 7.51 -8.13
CA GLY A 370 27.84 6.58 -8.61
C GLY A 370 28.42 5.24 -9.07
N LYS A 371 29.62 5.25 -9.69
CA LYS A 371 30.33 4.02 -10.04
C LYS A 371 30.71 3.21 -8.79
N ALA A 372 31.22 3.86 -7.75
CA ALA A 372 31.58 3.20 -6.49
C ALA A 372 30.35 2.61 -5.79
N GLU A 373 29.24 3.36 -5.73
CA GLU A 373 27.96 2.89 -5.19
C GLU A 373 27.43 1.66 -5.95
N ILE A 374 27.36 1.76 -7.29
CA ILE A 374 26.89 0.66 -8.14
C ILE A 374 27.78 -0.57 -7.98
N ALA A 375 29.10 -0.42 -7.92
CA ALA A 375 30.02 -1.53 -7.74
C ALA A 375 29.81 -2.23 -6.39
N HIS A 376 29.71 -1.46 -5.30
CA HIS A 376 29.47 -1.99 -3.95
C HIS A 376 28.14 -2.76 -3.89
N TRP A 377 27.03 -2.12 -4.30
CA TRP A 377 25.73 -2.76 -4.26
C TRP A 377 25.61 -3.98 -5.17
N THR A 378 26.36 -4.00 -6.29
CA THR A 378 26.42 -5.16 -7.19
C THR A 378 27.17 -6.32 -6.54
N GLU A 379 28.27 -6.07 -5.85
CA GLU A 379 29.03 -7.09 -5.10
C GLU A 379 28.14 -7.73 -4.02
N GLU A 380 27.50 -6.91 -3.18
CA GLU A 380 26.56 -7.38 -2.15
C GLU A 380 25.39 -8.19 -2.74
N LEU A 381 24.80 -7.69 -3.84
CA LEU A 381 23.72 -8.39 -4.52
C LEU A 381 24.15 -9.78 -5.02
N LEU A 382 25.35 -9.89 -5.62
CA LEU A 382 25.88 -11.16 -6.13
C LEU A 382 26.15 -12.16 -5.00
N GLU A 383 26.67 -11.69 -3.86
CA GLU A 383 26.86 -12.55 -2.68
C GLU A 383 25.54 -13.07 -2.13
N LEU A 384 24.52 -12.22 -2.06
CA LEU A 384 23.18 -12.61 -1.63
C LEU A 384 22.54 -13.61 -2.59
N LEU A 385 22.63 -13.37 -3.90
CA LEU A 385 22.11 -14.28 -4.91
C LEU A 385 22.78 -15.66 -4.88
N ALA A 386 24.05 -15.75 -4.43
CA ALA A 386 24.76 -17.02 -4.31
C ALA A 386 24.16 -17.94 -3.22
N ARG A 387 23.57 -17.36 -2.16
CA ARG A 387 23.05 -18.11 -0.99
C ARG A 387 21.54 -18.08 -0.80
N THR A 388 20.81 -17.31 -1.62
CA THR A 388 19.35 -17.16 -1.51
C THR A 388 18.68 -17.71 -2.76
N ASP A 389 17.66 -18.56 -2.59
CA ASP A 389 16.95 -19.21 -3.69
C ASP A 389 15.48 -18.76 -3.84
N SER A 390 14.95 -18.00 -2.85
CA SER A 390 13.58 -17.50 -2.89
C SER A 390 13.48 -16.14 -2.17
N LEU A 391 12.63 -15.24 -2.69
CA LEU A 391 12.28 -13.96 -2.05
C LEU A 391 11.09 -14.08 -1.10
N VAL A 392 10.35 -15.17 -1.15
CA VAL A 392 9.16 -15.37 -0.32
C VAL A 392 9.56 -15.65 1.12
N PHE A 393 8.87 -15.02 2.06
CA PHE A 393 8.95 -15.28 3.49
C PHE A 393 7.58 -15.02 4.13
N PHE A 394 7.43 -15.50 5.35
CA PHE A 394 6.26 -15.24 6.18
C PHE A 394 6.74 -14.79 7.57
N PRO A 395 6.02 -13.84 8.25
CA PRO A 395 6.27 -13.55 9.65
C PRO A 395 6.17 -14.87 10.47
N PHE A 396 7.07 -15.09 11.43
CA PHE A 396 7.09 -16.34 12.21
C PHE A 396 5.93 -16.45 13.20
N GLU A 397 5.19 -15.37 13.42
CA GLU A 397 4.08 -15.30 14.36
C GLU A 397 2.93 -14.47 13.79
N LEU A 398 1.72 -15.02 13.89
CA LEU A 398 0.46 -14.33 13.61
C LEU A 398 -0.28 -14.09 14.93
N GLU A 399 -0.76 -12.87 15.17
CA GLU A 399 -1.69 -12.57 16.24
C GLU A 399 -3.08 -12.33 15.67
N ALA A 400 -4.03 -13.23 15.98
CA ALA A 400 -5.40 -13.18 15.50
C ALA A 400 -6.37 -12.97 16.66
N ALA A 401 -7.52 -12.34 16.40
CA ALA A 401 -8.62 -12.37 17.36
C ALA A 401 -9.06 -13.83 17.61
N ALA A 402 -9.40 -14.15 18.87
CA ALA A 402 -9.91 -15.48 19.21
C ALA A 402 -11.39 -15.60 18.76
N ASP A 403 -11.63 -15.55 17.46
CA ASP A 403 -12.91 -15.63 16.80
C ASP A 403 -12.83 -16.65 15.64
N ARG A 404 -13.93 -17.35 15.40
CA ARG A 404 -14.03 -18.34 14.32
C ARG A 404 -13.88 -17.72 12.93
N ASP A 405 -14.23 -16.46 12.76
CA ASP A 405 -14.09 -15.74 11.50
C ASP A 405 -12.59 -15.55 11.10
N GLN A 406 -11.69 -15.66 12.08
CA GLN A 406 -10.23 -15.61 11.84
C GLN A 406 -9.62 -16.96 11.42
N LEU A 407 -10.39 -18.05 11.43
CA LEU A 407 -9.87 -19.38 11.11
C LEU A 407 -9.21 -19.46 9.74
N GLN A 408 -9.80 -18.80 8.74
CA GLN A 408 -9.27 -18.82 7.39
C GLN A 408 -7.88 -18.17 7.32
N ALA A 409 -7.72 -16.99 7.93
CA ALA A 409 -6.44 -16.28 8.00
C ALA A 409 -5.36 -17.09 8.76
N VAL A 410 -5.76 -17.78 9.84
CA VAL A 410 -4.85 -18.68 10.58
C VAL A 410 -4.40 -19.85 9.71
N LYS A 411 -5.30 -20.46 8.93
CA LYS A 411 -4.96 -21.57 8.03
C LYS A 411 -4.04 -21.11 6.92
N GLU A 412 -4.33 -19.99 6.26
CA GLU A 412 -3.48 -19.42 5.20
C GLU A 412 -2.08 -19.10 5.70
N PHE A 413 -1.97 -18.53 6.91
CA PHE A 413 -0.69 -18.29 7.56
C PHE A 413 0.11 -19.58 7.77
N VAL A 414 -0.53 -20.64 8.30
CA VAL A 414 0.13 -21.93 8.54
C VAL A 414 0.51 -22.61 7.21
N ASP A 415 -0.41 -22.68 6.27
CA ASP A 415 -0.21 -23.33 4.97
C ASP A 415 0.93 -22.67 4.19
N GLY A 416 0.99 -21.33 4.19
CA GLY A 416 2.07 -20.58 3.53
C GLY A 416 3.47 -20.95 4.05
N HIS A 417 3.64 -21.10 5.38
CA HIS A 417 4.92 -21.57 5.94
C HIS A 417 5.26 -23.00 5.55
N LEU A 418 4.26 -23.88 5.57
CA LEU A 418 4.44 -25.28 5.23
C LEU A 418 4.79 -25.46 3.75
N GLU A 419 4.13 -24.72 2.86
CA GLU A 419 4.43 -24.72 1.42
C GLU A 419 5.84 -24.20 1.15
N ALA A 420 6.21 -23.06 1.75
CA ALA A 420 7.54 -22.48 1.59
C ALA A 420 8.67 -23.41 2.07
N ALA A 421 8.40 -24.27 3.07
CA ALA A 421 9.33 -25.27 3.57
C ALA A 421 9.29 -26.60 2.76
N GLY A 422 8.45 -26.69 1.72
CA GLY A 422 8.30 -27.91 0.94
C GLY A 422 7.63 -29.06 1.68
N CYS A 423 6.79 -28.75 2.69
CA CYS A 423 6.06 -29.76 3.46
C CYS A 423 5.17 -30.60 2.53
N PRO A 424 5.20 -31.95 2.63
CA PRO A 424 4.33 -32.79 1.81
C PRO A 424 2.84 -32.53 2.05
N ALA A 425 2.02 -32.52 1.00
CA ALA A 425 0.59 -32.22 1.04
C ALA A 425 -0.18 -33.04 2.10
N ARG A 426 0.22 -34.29 2.34
CA ARG A 426 -0.38 -35.12 3.39
C ARG A 426 -0.11 -34.58 4.79
N ALA A 427 1.10 -34.10 5.06
CA ALA A 427 1.46 -33.53 6.35
C ALA A 427 0.78 -32.17 6.55
N GLN A 428 0.72 -31.33 5.49
CA GLN A 428 -0.02 -30.07 5.51
C GLN A 428 -1.49 -30.28 5.89
N MET A 429 -2.19 -31.23 5.24
CA MET A 429 -3.58 -31.55 5.58
C MET A 429 -3.71 -32.00 7.06
N GLN A 430 -2.79 -32.81 7.58
CA GLN A 430 -2.83 -33.27 8.97
C GLN A 430 -2.62 -32.14 9.96
N ILE A 431 -1.67 -31.23 9.68
CA ILE A 431 -1.41 -30.03 10.48
C ILE A 431 -2.62 -29.08 10.43
N GLY A 432 -3.18 -28.83 9.23
CA GLY A 432 -4.34 -27.97 9.05
C GLY A 432 -5.56 -28.41 9.88
N VAL A 433 -5.84 -29.71 9.91
CA VAL A 433 -6.92 -30.26 10.77
C VAL A 433 -6.64 -30.04 12.25
N ALA A 434 -5.40 -30.26 12.70
CA ALA A 434 -5.03 -30.05 14.10
C ALA A 434 -5.10 -28.56 14.50
N VAL A 435 -4.61 -27.66 13.66
CA VAL A 435 -4.68 -26.21 13.89
C VAL A 435 -6.12 -25.74 13.95
N GLU A 436 -6.96 -26.16 13.02
CA GLU A 436 -8.40 -25.84 12.98
C GLU A 436 -9.06 -26.24 14.32
N GLU A 437 -8.87 -27.47 14.75
CA GLU A 437 -9.50 -27.98 15.97
C GLU A 437 -9.08 -27.17 17.20
N PHE A 438 -7.78 -26.92 17.39
CA PHE A 438 -7.31 -26.19 18.57
C PHE A 438 -7.62 -24.70 18.51
N PHE A 439 -7.54 -24.06 17.34
CA PHE A 439 -7.91 -22.65 17.21
C PHE A 439 -9.41 -22.42 17.43
N VAL A 440 -10.28 -23.28 16.88
CA VAL A 440 -11.74 -23.22 17.13
C VAL A 440 -12.05 -23.44 18.61
N ASN A 441 -11.30 -24.29 19.32
CA ASN A 441 -11.45 -24.45 20.75
C ASN A 441 -11.06 -23.17 21.52
N ILE A 442 -9.97 -22.51 21.15
CA ILE A 442 -9.59 -21.20 21.74
C ILE A 442 -10.70 -20.18 21.48
N ALA A 443 -11.12 -20.02 20.21
CA ALA A 443 -12.15 -19.07 19.80
C ALA A 443 -13.51 -19.29 20.49
N SER A 444 -13.83 -20.54 20.83
CA SER A 444 -15.14 -20.88 21.40
C SER A 444 -15.18 -20.88 22.91
N TYR A 445 -14.05 -21.14 23.58
CA TYR A 445 -14.07 -21.49 25.01
C TYR A 445 -13.06 -20.72 25.86
N ALA A 446 -11.99 -20.16 25.28
CA ALA A 446 -10.94 -19.56 26.07
C ALA A 446 -11.34 -18.27 26.79
N TYR A 447 -12.27 -17.50 26.22
CA TYR A 447 -12.60 -16.15 26.69
C TYR A 447 -14.08 -15.97 27.12
N GLY A 448 -14.91 -17.03 27.06
CA GLY A 448 -16.33 -16.95 27.41
C GLY A 448 -17.09 -15.94 26.55
N GLU A 449 -17.77 -14.97 27.20
CA GLU A 449 -18.45 -13.85 26.49
C GLU A 449 -17.50 -12.66 26.20
N GLY A 450 -16.23 -12.75 26.59
CA GLY A 450 -15.21 -11.72 26.37
C GLY A 450 -14.52 -11.87 25.02
N SER A 451 -13.81 -10.83 24.61
CA SER A 451 -12.90 -10.86 23.47
C SER A 451 -11.47 -11.20 23.90
N GLY A 452 -10.75 -11.95 23.11
CA GLY A 452 -9.36 -12.30 23.35
C GLY A 452 -8.58 -12.46 22.06
N ARG A 453 -7.30 -12.77 22.20
CA ARG A 453 -6.38 -12.99 21.08
C ARG A 453 -5.66 -14.33 21.23
N ALA A 454 -5.33 -14.92 20.10
CA ALA A 454 -4.46 -16.08 20.00
C ALA A 454 -3.23 -15.71 19.19
N ARG A 455 -2.06 -16.18 19.60
CA ARG A 455 -0.82 -16.11 18.83
C ARG A 455 -0.50 -17.47 18.25
N ILE A 456 -0.23 -17.48 16.97
CA ILE A 456 0.09 -18.67 16.19
C ILE A 456 1.52 -18.52 15.67
N ARG A 457 2.42 -19.40 16.12
CA ARG A 457 3.80 -19.46 15.67
C ARG A 457 4.00 -20.71 14.83
N VAL A 458 4.65 -20.56 13.68
CA VAL A 458 4.99 -21.65 12.77
C VAL A 458 6.49 -21.67 12.50
N GLU A 459 7.10 -22.81 12.76
CA GLU A 459 8.50 -23.09 12.41
C GLU A 459 8.52 -24.35 11.54
N ALA A 460 8.65 -24.16 10.24
CA ALA A 460 8.67 -25.27 9.28
C ALA A 460 10.08 -25.50 8.75
N PHE A 461 10.50 -26.77 8.76
CA PHE A 461 11.81 -27.25 8.34
C PHE A 461 11.63 -28.29 7.23
N GLY A 462 12.74 -28.72 6.61
CA GLY A 462 12.67 -29.69 5.50
C GLY A 462 12.18 -31.08 5.90
N ASP A 463 12.18 -31.45 7.20
CA ASP A 463 11.84 -32.76 7.71
C ASP A 463 10.75 -32.74 8.82
N HIS A 464 10.38 -31.56 9.32
CA HIS A 464 9.33 -31.42 10.34
C HIS A 464 8.81 -29.99 10.42
N ALA A 465 7.65 -29.83 11.07
CA ALA A 465 7.09 -28.53 11.43
C ALA A 465 6.68 -28.50 12.90
N VAL A 466 6.87 -27.32 13.52
CA VAL A 466 6.45 -27.02 14.90
C VAL A 466 5.46 -25.88 14.85
N ILE A 467 4.24 -26.10 15.35
CA ILE A 467 3.18 -25.10 15.43
C ILE A 467 2.86 -24.87 16.91
N THR A 468 2.91 -23.60 17.33
CA THR A 468 2.59 -23.21 18.71
C THR A 468 1.40 -22.25 18.71
N LEU A 469 0.36 -22.60 19.44
CA LEU A 469 -0.80 -21.75 19.71
C LEU A 469 -0.71 -21.24 21.15
N THR A 470 -0.81 -19.93 21.34
CA THR A 470 -0.76 -19.29 22.67
C THR A 470 -1.97 -18.38 22.86
N ASP A 471 -2.68 -18.54 23.98
CA ASP A 471 -3.77 -17.68 24.39
C ASP A 471 -3.71 -17.34 25.88
N SER A 472 -4.31 -16.23 26.30
CA SER A 472 -4.38 -15.79 27.69
C SER A 472 -5.76 -16.04 28.35
N GLY A 473 -6.55 -16.90 27.77
CA GLY A 473 -7.87 -17.27 28.28
C GLY A 473 -7.84 -18.12 29.53
N VAL A 474 -8.98 -18.72 29.89
CA VAL A 474 -9.08 -19.62 31.03
C VAL A 474 -8.12 -20.80 30.89
N ALA A 475 -7.56 -21.26 32.00
CA ALA A 475 -6.66 -22.42 32.02
C ALA A 475 -7.41 -23.67 31.52
N TYR A 476 -6.94 -24.25 30.43
CA TYR A 476 -7.56 -25.45 29.85
C TYR A 476 -6.48 -26.31 29.19
N ASP A 477 -6.27 -27.52 29.76
CA ASP A 477 -5.41 -28.52 29.14
C ASP A 477 -6.23 -29.43 28.21
N PRO A 478 -6.11 -29.29 26.89
CA PRO A 478 -6.84 -30.15 25.97
C PRO A 478 -6.35 -31.61 25.97
N LEU A 479 -5.19 -31.88 26.53
CA LEU A 479 -4.59 -33.23 26.57
C LEU A 479 -5.03 -34.02 27.81
N ALA A 480 -5.57 -33.35 28.86
CA ALA A 480 -5.98 -33.98 30.12
C ALA A 480 -7.25 -34.86 29.98
N LYS A 481 -8.04 -34.68 28.91
CA LYS A 481 -9.21 -35.53 28.66
C LYS A 481 -8.79 -36.90 28.16
N GLU A 482 -9.44 -37.94 28.72
CA GLU A 482 -9.32 -39.32 28.19
C GLU A 482 -9.81 -39.42 26.77
N ASP A 483 -9.14 -40.23 25.97
CA ASP A 483 -9.53 -40.44 24.56
C ASP A 483 -10.92 -41.09 24.50
N PRO A 484 -11.79 -40.64 23.54
CA PRO A 484 -13.12 -41.20 23.40
C PRO A 484 -13.05 -42.70 23.04
N ASP A 485 -13.96 -43.49 23.61
CA ASP A 485 -14.08 -44.91 23.24
C ASP A 485 -14.60 -45.02 21.80
N THR A 486 -13.67 -45.37 20.90
CA THR A 486 -13.96 -45.52 19.46
C THR A 486 -14.74 -46.81 19.14
N ALA A 487 -14.91 -47.72 20.08
CA ALA A 487 -15.68 -48.95 19.89
C ALA A 487 -17.21 -48.74 20.02
N LEU A 488 -17.65 -47.63 20.63
CA LEU A 488 -19.06 -47.31 20.78
C LEU A 488 -19.67 -46.84 19.43
N ALA A 489 -20.92 -47.20 19.18
CA ALA A 489 -21.69 -46.71 18.03
C ALA A 489 -21.79 -45.16 18.07
N ALA A 490 -21.85 -44.50 16.90
CA ALA A 490 -21.84 -43.04 16.78
C ALA A 490 -22.91 -42.33 17.63
N GLU A 491 -24.08 -42.99 17.80
CA GLU A 491 -25.22 -42.49 18.56
C GLU A 491 -25.02 -42.56 20.09
N GLN A 492 -24.05 -43.33 20.57
CA GLN A 492 -23.74 -43.53 22.01
C GLN A 492 -22.50 -42.76 22.45
N ARG A 493 -21.82 -42.05 21.58
CA ARG A 493 -20.64 -41.25 21.91
C ARG A 493 -21.04 -39.91 22.51
N PRO A 494 -20.39 -39.46 23.58
CA PRO A 494 -20.60 -38.12 24.10
C PRO A 494 -20.24 -37.07 23.02
N ILE A 495 -21.07 -36.03 22.93
CA ILE A 495 -20.83 -34.91 22.02
C ILE A 495 -19.58 -34.15 22.48
N GLY A 496 -18.56 -34.07 21.63
CA GLY A 496 -17.29 -33.36 21.86
C GLY A 496 -16.10 -34.28 22.20
N GLY A 497 -14.90 -33.86 21.80
CA GLY A 497 -13.62 -34.56 22.05
C GLY A 497 -13.09 -35.40 20.89
N LEU A 498 -13.88 -35.60 19.81
CA LEU A 498 -13.42 -36.36 18.64
C LEU A 498 -12.33 -35.60 17.87
N GLY A 499 -12.44 -34.28 17.76
CA GLY A 499 -11.48 -33.46 17.02
C GLY A 499 -10.11 -33.43 17.71
N ILE A 500 -10.06 -33.23 19.04
CA ILE A 500 -8.81 -33.31 19.81
C ILE A 500 -8.19 -34.70 19.67
N PHE A 501 -9.00 -35.77 19.72
CA PHE A 501 -8.52 -37.13 19.51
C PHE A 501 -7.93 -37.31 18.10
N MET A 502 -8.57 -36.78 17.06
CA MET A 502 -8.05 -36.81 15.68
C MET A 502 -6.72 -36.04 15.59
N ALA A 503 -6.66 -34.85 16.16
CA ALA A 503 -5.43 -34.06 16.18
C ALA A 503 -4.27 -34.84 16.87
N LYS A 504 -4.54 -35.47 18.03
CA LYS A 504 -3.58 -36.34 18.73
C LYS A 504 -3.10 -37.50 17.83
N LYS A 505 -3.91 -38.03 16.94
CA LYS A 505 -3.55 -39.13 16.03
C LYS A 505 -2.82 -38.63 14.77
N MET A 506 -3.01 -37.41 14.38
CA MET A 506 -2.40 -36.83 13.17
C MET A 506 -1.03 -36.23 13.43
N MET A 507 -0.82 -35.63 14.62
CA MET A 507 0.46 -35.06 15.02
C MET A 507 1.35 -36.14 15.66
N ASP A 508 2.67 -35.99 15.51
CA ASP A 508 3.64 -36.92 16.10
C ASP A 508 3.87 -36.60 17.57
N GLU A 509 3.72 -35.34 17.95
CA GLU A 509 3.82 -34.90 19.34
C GLU A 509 2.94 -33.67 19.57
N ILE A 510 2.26 -33.62 20.72
CA ILE A 510 1.53 -32.45 21.20
C ILE A 510 1.88 -32.25 22.68
N ARG A 511 2.24 -31.01 23.04
CA ARG A 511 2.57 -30.60 24.41
C ARG A 511 1.68 -29.45 24.82
N TYR A 512 1.27 -29.43 26.06
CA TYR A 512 0.59 -28.29 26.68
C TYR A 512 1.35 -27.84 27.91
N GLU A 513 1.48 -26.53 28.08
CA GLU A 513 1.93 -25.92 29.33
C GLU A 513 1.12 -24.67 29.67
N ARG A 514 1.00 -24.35 30.95
CA ARG A 514 0.47 -23.08 31.44
C ARG A 514 1.62 -22.28 32.03
N LYS A 515 1.94 -21.13 31.40
CA LYS A 515 3.06 -20.29 31.81
C LYS A 515 2.68 -18.81 31.71
N ASP A 516 3.03 -18.02 32.72
CA ASP A 516 2.82 -16.57 32.77
C ASP A 516 1.38 -16.13 32.45
N GLY A 517 0.39 -16.94 32.88
CA GLY A 517 -1.02 -16.68 32.64
C GLY A 517 -1.52 -17.09 31.24
N CYS A 518 -0.66 -17.65 30.40
CA CYS A 518 -1.03 -18.11 29.05
C CYS A 518 -1.12 -19.62 28.94
N ASN A 519 -2.05 -20.12 28.15
CA ASN A 519 -2.06 -21.49 27.63
C ASN A 519 -1.09 -21.54 26.45
N ILE A 520 -0.21 -22.52 26.41
CA ILE A 520 0.75 -22.73 25.31
C ILE A 520 0.60 -24.17 24.83
N LEU A 521 0.13 -24.34 23.62
CA LEU A 521 -0.02 -25.64 22.98
C LEU A 521 0.98 -25.76 21.82
N THR A 522 1.88 -26.71 21.88
CA THR A 522 2.88 -26.98 20.85
C THR A 522 2.60 -28.30 20.16
N MET A 523 2.52 -28.29 18.83
CA MET A 523 2.28 -29.45 17.98
C MET A 523 3.49 -29.67 17.09
N ILE A 524 3.95 -30.92 16.95
CA ILE A 524 5.08 -31.29 16.09
C ILE A 524 4.61 -32.33 15.09
N LYS A 525 4.93 -32.11 13.82
CA LYS A 525 4.70 -33.05 12.72
C LYS A 525 6.01 -33.32 11.96
N ARG A 526 6.42 -34.59 11.86
CA ARG A 526 7.56 -35.04 11.05
C ARG A 526 7.06 -35.57 9.71
N TYR A 527 7.84 -35.33 8.64
CA TYR A 527 7.48 -35.75 7.29
C TYR A 527 8.69 -36.01 6.39
#